data_27368417bcc7dd91d3017201131f0e5e
#
_entry.id   27368417bcc7dd91d3017201131f0e5e
#
_cell.length_a   1.000
_cell.length_b   1.000
_cell.length_c   1.000
_cell.angle_alpha   90.00
_cell.angle_beta   90.00
_cell.angle_gamma   90.00
#
_symmetry.space_group_name_H-M   'P 1'
#
loop_
_entity.id
_entity.type
_entity.pdbx_description
1 polymer ?
#
loop_
_entity_poly.entity_id
_entity_poly.type
_entity_poly.pdbx_seq_one_letter_code
_entity_poly.pdbx_strand_id
1 'polypeptide(L)' 'MDLKDFIENFAAEFDETPAEAFAPETEFKTLDEWNSLTALSIIAMVDDSYNKTITGANLRACTTIEDLFNFVASL' A
#
# COMPACT_ATOMS: atom_id res chain seq x y z
N MET A 1 -8.75 -11.27 4.37
CA MET A 1 -7.52 -10.47 4.16
C MET A 1 -6.98 -10.08 5.53
N ASP A 2 -5.69 -10.23 5.76
CA ASP A 2 -5.06 -9.95 7.04
C ASP A 2 -4.22 -8.69 6.95
N LEU A 3 -4.39 -7.77 7.90
CA LEU A 3 -3.68 -6.49 7.91
C LEU A 3 -2.16 -6.68 7.96
N LYS A 4 -1.67 -7.60 8.78
CA LYS A 4 -0.24 -7.87 8.89
C LYS A 4 0.33 -8.31 7.54
N ASP A 5 -0.34 -9.24 6.87
CA ASP A 5 0.10 -9.72 5.56
C ASP A 5 0.06 -8.60 4.53
N PHE A 6 -0.98 -7.76 4.60
CA PHE A 6 -1.10 -6.62 3.69
C PHE A 6 0.06 -5.65 3.86
N ILE A 7 0.43 -5.35 5.11
CA ILE A 7 1.57 -4.46 5.39
C ILE A 7 2.87 -5.07 4.86
N GLU A 8 3.06 -6.37 5.02
CA GLU A 8 4.25 -7.06 4.53
C GLU A 8 4.32 -7.00 2.99
N ASN A 9 3.20 -7.26 2.33
CA ASN A 9 3.14 -7.18 0.87
C ASN A 9 3.36 -5.76 0.37
N PHE A 10 2.82 -4.78 1.10
CA PHE A 10 3.02 -3.37 0.78
C PHE A 10 4.50 -2.99 0.90
N ALA A 11 5.13 -3.37 2.02
CA ALA A 11 6.53 -3.06 2.27
C ALA A 11 7.47 -3.71 1.25
N ALA A 12 7.09 -4.88 0.73
CA ALA A 12 7.91 -5.60 -0.25
C ALA A 12 8.09 -4.83 -1.55
N GLU A 13 7.24 -3.84 -1.83
CA GLU A 13 7.36 -3.02 -3.03
C GLU A 13 8.36 -1.88 -2.87
N PHE A 14 8.97 -1.74 -1.70
CA PHE A 14 9.93 -0.69 -1.41
C PHE A 14 11.32 -1.30 -1.30
N ASP A 15 12.30 -0.71 -2.00
CA ASP A 15 13.65 -1.27 -2.07
C ASP A 15 14.53 -0.82 -0.91
N GLU A 16 14.37 0.41 -0.43
CA GLU A 16 15.30 1.01 0.52
C GLU A 16 14.66 1.43 1.85
N THR A 17 13.34 1.49 1.92
CA THR A 17 12.66 1.85 3.16
C THR A 17 12.66 0.65 4.10
N PRO A 18 13.15 0.80 5.34
CA PRO A 18 13.24 -0.34 6.25
C PRO A 18 11.86 -0.84 6.69
N ALA A 19 11.79 -2.14 6.99
CA ALA A 19 10.54 -2.79 7.35
C ALA A 19 9.85 -2.14 8.55
N GLU A 20 10.62 -1.63 9.52
CA GLU A 20 10.07 -1.00 10.72
C GLU A 20 9.38 0.33 10.44
N ALA A 21 9.55 0.89 9.23
CA ALA A 21 8.83 2.10 8.84
C ALA A 21 7.37 1.83 8.51
N PHE A 22 7.00 0.57 8.32
CA PHE A 22 5.66 0.20 7.84
C PHE A 22 4.81 -0.31 9.00
N ALA A 23 3.82 0.49 9.37
CA ALA A 23 2.85 0.18 10.40
C ALA A 23 1.45 0.58 9.89
N PRO A 24 0.37 0.13 10.54
CA PRO A 24 -0.98 0.52 10.08
C PRO A 24 -1.16 2.02 9.96
N GLU A 25 -0.58 2.80 10.86
CA GLU A 25 -0.72 4.25 10.89
C GLU A 25 0.28 4.99 9.99
N THR A 26 1.16 4.28 9.28
CA THR A 26 2.14 4.91 8.41
C THR A 26 1.46 5.69 7.30
N GLU A 27 1.80 6.96 7.19
CA GLU A 27 1.31 7.82 6.10
C GLU A 27 2.21 7.58 4.88
N PHE A 28 1.84 6.61 4.08
CA PHE A 28 2.71 6.07 3.04
C PHE A 28 3.10 7.07 1.96
N LYS A 29 2.27 8.09 1.74
CA LYS A 29 2.56 9.09 0.71
C LYS A 29 3.66 10.07 1.14
N THR A 30 4.07 10.04 2.42
CA THR A 30 5.16 10.87 2.91
C THR A 30 6.51 10.15 2.88
N LEU A 31 6.53 8.86 2.53
CA LEU A 31 7.77 8.11 2.45
C LEU A 31 8.64 8.62 1.30
N ASP A 32 9.97 8.64 1.51
CA ASP A 32 10.90 9.15 0.51
C ASP A 32 10.81 8.41 -0.82
N GLU A 33 10.54 7.10 -0.76
CA GLU A 33 10.45 6.29 -1.97
C GLU A 33 9.10 6.42 -2.68
N TRP A 34 8.14 7.15 -2.11
CA TRP A 34 6.82 7.28 -2.73
C TRP A 34 6.88 8.18 -3.95
N ASN A 35 6.49 7.63 -5.10
CA ASN A 35 6.40 8.36 -6.36
C ASN A 35 5.43 7.60 -7.27
N SER A 36 5.31 8.05 -8.52
CA SER A 36 4.38 7.43 -9.47
C SER A 36 4.69 5.95 -9.74
N LEU A 37 5.98 5.60 -9.79
CA LEU A 37 6.37 4.21 -10.03
C LEU A 37 6.00 3.33 -8.84
N THR A 38 6.25 3.81 -7.62
CA THR A 38 5.89 3.08 -6.42
C THR A 38 4.37 2.90 -6.33
N ALA A 39 3.62 3.95 -6.67
CA ALA A 39 2.16 3.87 -6.70
C ALA A 39 1.68 2.79 -7.66
N LEU A 40 2.27 2.71 -8.86
CA LEU A 40 1.93 1.66 -9.83
C LEU A 40 2.27 0.28 -9.30
N SER A 41 3.39 0.15 -8.59
CA SER A 41 3.79 -1.13 -7.97
C SER A 41 2.76 -1.58 -6.94
N ILE A 42 2.24 -0.65 -6.15
CA ILE A 42 1.21 -0.98 -5.15
C ILE A 42 -0.09 -1.41 -5.84
N ILE A 43 -0.48 -0.71 -6.91
CA ILE A 43 -1.68 -1.09 -7.68
C ILE A 43 -1.51 -2.52 -8.22
N ALA A 44 -0.34 -2.83 -8.77
CA ALA A 44 -0.05 -4.16 -9.29
C ALA A 44 -0.04 -5.22 -8.18
N MET A 45 0.52 -4.88 -7.02
CA MET A 45 0.56 -5.80 -5.89
C MET A 45 -0.85 -6.16 -5.41
N VAL A 46 -1.73 -5.17 -5.33
CA VAL A 46 -3.11 -5.42 -4.90
C VAL A 46 -3.82 -6.33 -5.89
N ASP A 47 -3.60 -6.13 -7.18
CA ASP A 47 -4.18 -6.99 -8.21
C ASP A 47 -3.64 -8.41 -8.12
N ASP A 48 -2.32 -8.55 -8.01
CA ASP A 48 -1.68 -9.87 -7.98
C ASP A 48 -1.98 -10.65 -6.70
N SER A 49 -1.92 -9.98 -5.56
CA SER A 49 -2.03 -10.66 -4.26
C SER A 49 -3.46 -10.82 -3.78
N TYR A 50 -4.34 -9.92 -4.16
CA TYR A 50 -5.71 -9.90 -3.63
C TYR A 50 -6.79 -9.93 -4.71
N ASN A 51 -6.40 -9.92 -5.97
CA ASN A 51 -7.32 -9.95 -7.10
C ASN A 51 -8.35 -8.82 -7.04
N LYS A 52 -7.88 -7.64 -6.65
CA LYS A 52 -8.69 -6.43 -6.56
C LYS A 52 -8.06 -5.34 -7.41
N THR A 53 -8.88 -4.49 -8.01
CA THR A 53 -8.42 -3.39 -8.85
C THR A 53 -8.60 -2.08 -8.11
N ILE A 54 -7.49 -1.35 -7.92
CA ILE A 54 -7.52 0.01 -7.36
C ILE A 54 -6.86 0.96 -8.35
N THR A 55 -7.07 2.26 -8.14
CA THR A 55 -6.58 3.30 -9.04
C THR A 55 -5.69 4.29 -8.28
N GLY A 56 -5.00 5.14 -9.03
CA GLY A 56 -4.23 6.23 -8.42
C GLY A 56 -5.10 7.15 -7.58
N ALA A 57 -6.34 7.38 -8.02
CA ALA A 57 -7.27 8.22 -7.26
C ALA A 57 -7.61 7.57 -5.90
N ASN A 58 -7.73 6.25 -5.87
CA ASN A 58 -7.97 5.54 -4.61
C ASN A 58 -6.79 5.72 -3.66
N LEU A 59 -5.56 5.63 -4.17
CA LEU A 59 -4.36 5.84 -3.36
C LEU A 59 -4.31 7.27 -2.82
N ARG A 60 -4.66 8.25 -3.63
CA ARG A 60 -4.67 9.66 -3.20
C ARG A 60 -5.69 9.92 -2.10
N ALA A 61 -6.79 9.17 -2.10
CA ALA A 61 -7.85 9.33 -1.11
C ALA A 61 -7.50 8.70 0.24
N CYS A 62 -6.50 7.81 0.28
CA CYS A 62 -6.07 7.17 1.51
C CYS A 62 -4.90 7.91 2.13
N THR A 63 -4.84 7.96 3.45
CA THR A 63 -3.74 8.60 4.18
C THR A 63 -2.76 7.57 4.73
N THR A 64 -3.27 6.53 5.38
CA THR A 64 -2.43 5.51 6.02
C THR A 64 -2.55 4.17 5.29
N ILE A 65 -1.60 3.27 5.59
CA ILE A 65 -1.66 1.92 5.05
C ILE A 65 -2.94 1.22 5.48
N GLU A 66 -3.36 1.44 6.73
CA GLU A 66 -4.61 0.86 7.23
C GLU A 66 -5.83 1.39 6.46
N ASP A 67 -5.83 2.68 6.09
CA ASP A 67 -6.89 3.23 5.24
C ASP A 67 -6.99 2.47 3.93
N LEU A 68 -5.84 2.23 3.31
CA LEU A 68 -5.79 1.49 2.05
C LEU A 68 -6.25 0.05 2.25
N PHE A 69 -5.80 -0.59 3.32
CA PHE A 69 -6.23 -1.95 3.66
C PHE A 69 -7.76 -2.03 3.77
N ASN A 70 -8.34 -1.10 4.53
CA ASN A 70 -9.80 -1.09 4.72
C ASN A 70 -10.54 -0.88 3.40
N PHE A 71 -10.00 -0.01 2.55
CA PHE A 71 -10.59 0.23 1.24
C PHE A 71 -10.56 -1.04 0.38
N VAL A 72 -9.40 -1.68 0.30
CA VAL A 72 -9.24 -2.90 -0.51
C VAL A 72 -10.13 -4.01 0.03
N ALA A 73 -10.22 -4.14 1.34
CA ALA A 73 -11.05 -5.17 1.97
C ALA A 73 -12.53 -4.96 1.69
N SER A 74 -12.94 -3.73 1.39
CA SER A 74 -14.34 -3.42 1.12
C SER A 74 -14.74 -3.66 -0.34
N LEU A 75 -13.81 -3.95 -1.21
CA LEU A 75 -14.09 -4.16 -2.63
C LEU A 75 -14.68 -5.54 -2.94
#